data_60be10d424e579ae9da3c493de52bf5e
#
_entry.id   60be10d424e579ae9da3c493de52bf5e
#
_cell.length_a   1.000
_cell.length_b   1.000
_cell.length_c   1.000
_cell.angle_alpha   90.00
_cell.angle_beta   90.00
_cell.angle_gamma   90.00
#
_symmetry.space_group_name_H-M   'P 1'
#
loop_
_entity.id
_entity.type
_entity.pdbx_description
1 polymer ?
#
loop_
_entity_poly.entity_id
_entity_poly.type
_entity_poly.pdbx_seq_one_letter_code
_entity_poly.pdbx_strand_id
1 'polypeptide(L)'
;MQDISKSIEACAARYGEQATAMRDYLVAGQDAALALDNRGPIEFDASGKLAQHILDAYSKYGFYVFTGVLTEEECEDIEADMVALKASFPVAPDSTVDAEGRPALGSDSLTPHLVWSKPLGDPLGGTQLANGRHQVKMFEPQATADTPTASPFILLGSLRFSDACLRTYAHPELLRVAEAINGEDFAPFNEALFIKEPGIGAAVSWHQDGVTHWDSPDFDENIHGFNFMAQLYGSTAVNGVWVLPGSHKLGKIDIKDLVSSSKSERIEGAVPLVCDRGDVVICNRQALHGSFPNSGFEPRLTVNFGFHKRSSVLRVKGGGIHSDAQVFDDEIIARRSRVLGYAIAARKERFPEETAYEYKPFTKRSLSFVWDDAARADIHDYNRDDLSI
;
A
#
# COMPACT_ATOMS: atom_id res chain seq x y z
N MET A 1 9.43 -13.14 15.64
CA MET A 1 8.85 -11.80 16.00
C MET A 1 9.76 -11.05 16.93
N GLN A 2 9.98 -9.76 16.67
CA GLN A 2 10.80 -8.86 17.48
C GLN A 2 10.05 -8.46 18.76
N ASP A 3 10.78 -8.28 19.87
CA ASP A 3 10.19 -7.69 21.10
C ASP A 3 9.95 -6.18 20.88
N ILE A 4 8.69 -5.79 20.81
CA ILE A 4 8.26 -4.40 20.55
C ILE A 4 7.84 -3.66 21.84
N SER A 5 8.05 -4.24 23.02
CA SER A 5 7.61 -3.66 24.30
C SER A 5 8.09 -2.23 24.50
N LYS A 6 9.35 -1.96 24.17
CA LYS A 6 9.94 -0.61 24.25
C LYS A 6 9.29 0.38 23.29
N SER A 7 9.00 -0.06 22.06
CA SER A 7 8.32 0.76 21.05
C SER A 7 6.87 1.06 21.44
N ILE A 8 6.16 0.09 22.02
CA ILE A 8 4.81 0.30 22.58
C ILE A 8 4.84 1.37 23.67
N GLU A 9 5.78 1.27 24.63
CA GLU A 9 5.92 2.25 25.70
C GLU A 9 6.26 3.65 25.17
N ALA A 10 7.21 3.75 24.24
CA ALA A 10 7.59 5.00 23.63
C ALA A 10 6.43 5.64 22.85
N CYS A 11 5.68 4.84 22.09
CA CYS A 11 4.51 5.29 21.35
C CYS A 11 3.40 5.76 22.30
N ALA A 12 3.03 4.95 23.29
CA ALA A 12 1.97 5.25 24.24
C ALA A 12 2.27 6.53 25.04
N ALA A 13 3.51 6.74 25.46
CA ALA A 13 3.92 7.93 26.22
C ALA A 13 3.63 9.25 25.47
N ARG A 14 3.61 9.24 24.12
CA ARG A 14 3.29 10.42 23.30
C ARG A 14 1.82 10.83 23.37
N TYR A 15 0.94 9.99 23.92
CA TYR A 15 -0.49 10.26 24.03
C TYR A 15 -0.89 10.94 25.36
N GLY A 16 0.08 11.31 26.21
CA GLY A 16 -0.15 12.07 27.44
C GLY A 16 -1.13 11.35 28.39
N GLU A 17 -2.24 11.99 28.75
CA GLU A 17 -3.27 11.41 29.62
C GLU A 17 -3.90 10.12 29.06
N GLN A 18 -3.84 9.92 27.78
CA GLN A 18 -4.34 8.71 27.10
C GLN A 18 -3.29 7.61 26.94
N ALA A 19 -2.09 7.77 27.52
CA ALA A 19 -0.97 6.84 27.35
C ALA A 19 -1.33 5.40 27.72
N THR A 20 -2.00 5.20 28.86
CA THR A 20 -2.42 3.86 29.30
C THR A 20 -3.40 3.23 28.30
N ALA A 21 -4.42 3.98 27.89
CA ALA A 21 -5.40 3.48 26.93
C ALA A 21 -4.76 3.16 25.56
N MET A 22 -3.76 3.94 25.14
CA MET A 22 -3.03 3.65 23.89
C MET A 22 -2.15 2.42 24.02
N ARG A 23 -1.42 2.26 25.14
CA ARG A 23 -0.64 1.06 25.42
C ARG A 23 -1.50 -0.20 25.37
N ASP A 24 -2.59 -0.19 26.11
CA ASP A 24 -3.51 -1.33 26.20
C ASP A 24 -4.08 -1.69 24.83
N TYR A 25 -4.42 -0.68 24.04
CA TYR A 25 -4.90 -0.86 22.66
C TYR A 25 -3.84 -1.49 21.74
N LEU A 26 -2.58 -1.01 21.80
CA LEU A 26 -1.49 -1.57 21.00
C LEU A 26 -1.19 -3.03 21.37
N VAL A 27 -1.14 -3.35 22.68
CA VAL A 27 -0.89 -4.72 23.17
C VAL A 27 -2.04 -5.63 22.76
N ALA A 28 -3.27 -5.27 23.10
CA ALA A 28 -4.45 -6.09 22.80
C ALA A 28 -4.62 -6.30 21.28
N GLY A 29 -4.37 -5.26 20.48
CA GLY A 29 -4.44 -5.36 19.02
C GLY A 29 -3.38 -6.29 18.45
N GLN A 30 -2.13 -6.22 18.92
CA GLN A 30 -1.06 -7.13 18.52
C GLN A 30 -1.42 -8.58 18.80
N ASP A 31 -1.90 -8.87 20.01
CA ASP A 31 -2.28 -10.21 20.42
C ASP A 31 -3.49 -10.72 19.60
N ALA A 32 -4.49 -9.86 19.42
CA ALA A 32 -5.67 -10.19 18.62
C ALA A 32 -5.32 -10.48 17.16
N ALA A 33 -4.43 -9.69 16.55
CA ALA A 33 -3.96 -9.91 15.18
C ALA A 33 -3.30 -11.28 15.01
N LEU A 34 -2.48 -11.69 15.97
CA LEU A 34 -1.77 -12.96 15.94
C LEU A 34 -2.66 -14.18 16.24
N ALA A 35 -3.81 -13.95 16.88
CA ALA A 35 -4.80 -14.99 17.17
C ALA A 35 -5.75 -15.29 15.99
N LEU A 36 -5.73 -14.47 14.93
CA LEU A 36 -6.55 -14.70 13.74
C LEU A 36 -5.99 -15.85 12.88
N ASP A 37 -6.89 -16.62 12.28
CA ASP A 37 -6.57 -17.75 11.37
C ASP A 37 -6.43 -17.28 9.90
N ASN A 38 -5.78 -16.14 9.66
CA ASN A 38 -5.68 -15.49 8.37
C ASN A 38 -4.23 -15.20 7.96
N ARG A 39 -3.34 -16.12 8.24
CA ARG A 39 -1.92 -16.02 7.86
C ARG A 39 -1.31 -17.35 7.50
N GLY A 40 -0.34 -17.34 6.60
CA GLY A 40 0.40 -18.51 6.14
C GLY A 40 1.03 -18.26 4.77
N PRO A 41 1.78 -19.23 4.22
CA PRO A 41 2.34 -19.11 2.89
C PRO A 41 1.24 -19.03 1.81
N ILE A 42 1.61 -18.60 0.61
CA ILE A 42 0.73 -18.73 -0.56
C ILE A 42 0.66 -20.22 -0.93
N GLU A 43 -0.55 -20.76 -0.96
CA GLU A 43 -0.77 -22.16 -1.30
C GLU A 43 -1.76 -22.30 -2.47
N PHE A 44 -1.42 -23.15 -3.42
CA PHE A 44 -2.29 -23.52 -4.53
C PHE A 44 -2.60 -25.02 -4.47
N ASP A 45 -3.82 -25.39 -4.78
CA ASP A 45 -4.22 -26.80 -4.85
C ASP A 45 -3.62 -27.52 -6.08
N ALA A 46 -3.84 -28.82 -6.19
CA ALA A 46 -3.33 -29.64 -7.29
C ALA A 46 -3.86 -29.19 -8.68
N SER A 47 -4.93 -28.40 -8.74
CA SER A 47 -5.47 -27.83 -9.98
C SER A 47 -4.90 -26.43 -10.29
N GLY A 48 -4.02 -25.91 -9.43
CA GLY A 48 -3.41 -24.60 -9.55
C GLY A 48 -4.29 -23.42 -9.06
N LYS A 49 -5.41 -23.71 -8.39
CA LYS A 49 -6.27 -22.69 -7.78
C LYS A 49 -5.76 -22.33 -6.39
N LEU A 50 -5.94 -21.06 -6.00
CA LEU A 50 -5.63 -20.61 -4.64
C LEU A 50 -6.39 -21.46 -3.61
N ALA A 51 -5.70 -21.90 -2.56
CA ALA A 51 -6.24 -22.80 -1.55
C ALA A 51 -7.51 -22.21 -0.90
N GLN A 52 -8.51 -23.05 -0.69
CA GLN A 52 -9.83 -22.62 -0.23
C GLN A 52 -9.79 -21.95 1.15
N HIS A 53 -8.94 -22.43 2.07
CA HIS A 53 -8.82 -21.81 3.39
C HIS A 53 -8.32 -20.36 3.33
N ILE A 54 -7.48 -20.01 2.35
CA ILE A 54 -7.02 -18.63 2.11
C ILE A 54 -8.19 -17.76 1.63
N LEU A 55 -8.96 -18.27 0.67
CA LEU A 55 -10.16 -17.58 0.16
C LEU A 55 -11.21 -17.38 1.25
N ASP A 56 -11.42 -18.39 2.09
CA ASP A 56 -12.38 -18.33 3.21
C ASP A 56 -11.94 -17.30 4.26
N ALA A 57 -10.67 -17.30 4.63
CA ALA A 57 -10.11 -16.33 5.58
C ALA A 57 -10.15 -14.90 5.00
N TYR A 58 -9.75 -14.72 3.75
CA TYR A 58 -9.83 -13.43 3.06
C TYR A 58 -11.29 -12.93 2.98
N SER A 59 -12.23 -13.79 2.62
CA SER A 59 -13.66 -13.48 2.61
C SER A 59 -14.20 -13.15 3.99
N LYS A 60 -13.72 -13.83 5.05
CA LYS A 60 -14.17 -13.60 6.42
C LYS A 60 -13.67 -12.28 6.98
N TYR A 61 -12.38 -12.00 6.84
CA TYR A 61 -11.73 -10.87 7.50
C TYR A 61 -11.52 -9.65 6.60
N GLY A 62 -11.49 -9.80 5.28
CA GLY A 62 -11.15 -8.77 4.31
C GLY A 62 -9.66 -8.61 4.08
N PHE A 63 -8.82 -9.44 4.71
CA PHE A 63 -7.37 -9.46 4.52
C PHE A 63 -6.77 -10.82 4.87
N TYR A 64 -5.58 -11.08 4.32
CA TYR A 64 -4.77 -12.25 4.64
C TYR A 64 -3.29 -11.87 4.64
N VAL A 65 -2.50 -12.42 5.54
CA VAL A 65 -1.04 -12.20 5.61
C VAL A 65 -0.35 -13.39 4.97
N PHE A 66 0.19 -13.18 3.78
CA PHE A 66 1.06 -14.16 3.13
C PHE A 66 2.46 -14.07 3.71
N THR A 67 2.93 -15.17 4.33
CA THR A 67 4.23 -15.20 5.01
C THR A 67 5.34 -15.63 4.06
N GLY A 68 6.51 -14.95 4.16
CA GLY A 68 7.73 -15.32 3.46
C GLY A 68 7.62 -15.27 1.93
N VAL A 69 6.89 -14.30 1.39
CA VAL A 69 6.67 -14.14 -0.06
C VAL A 69 7.92 -13.64 -0.76
N LEU A 70 8.50 -12.54 -0.24
CA LEU A 70 9.75 -12.00 -0.78
C LEU A 70 10.92 -12.71 -0.12
N THR A 71 11.86 -13.14 -0.93
CA THR A 71 13.15 -13.68 -0.47
C THR A 71 13.99 -12.57 0.17
N GLU A 72 15.02 -12.96 0.93
CA GLU A 72 15.97 -11.99 1.48
C GLU A 72 16.67 -11.20 0.36
N GLU A 73 17.05 -11.85 -0.74
CA GLU A 73 17.64 -11.20 -1.92
C GLU A 73 16.71 -10.12 -2.51
N GLU A 74 15.42 -10.39 -2.62
CA GLU A 74 14.44 -9.38 -3.09
C GLU A 74 14.30 -8.21 -2.12
N CYS A 75 14.31 -8.49 -0.82
CA CYS A 75 14.30 -7.45 0.20
C CYS A 75 15.56 -6.60 0.18
N GLU A 76 16.74 -7.21 0.00
CA GLU A 76 18.02 -6.51 -0.14
C GLU A 76 18.06 -5.64 -1.40
N ASP A 77 17.52 -6.12 -2.53
CA ASP A 77 17.39 -5.34 -3.76
C ASP A 77 16.52 -4.07 -3.52
N ILE A 78 15.37 -4.21 -2.85
CA ILE A 78 14.49 -3.07 -2.53
C ILE A 78 15.21 -2.10 -1.58
N GLU A 79 15.93 -2.61 -0.59
CA GLU A 79 16.64 -1.78 0.38
C GLU A 79 17.76 -0.97 -0.27
N ALA A 80 18.51 -1.59 -1.18
CA ALA A 80 19.55 -0.92 -1.96
C ALA A 80 18.97 0.20 -2.84
N ASP A 81 17.87 -0.07 -3.55
CA ASP A 81 17.16 0.95 -4.33
C ASP A 81 16.67 2.10 -3.44
N MET A 82 16.13 1.80 -2.26
CA MET A 82 15.65 2.81 -1.32
C MET A 82 16.75 3.71 -0.77
N VAL A 83 17.94 3.19 -0.51
CA VAL A 83 19.10 4.00 -0.11
C VAL A 83 19.45 5.00 -1.21
N ALA A 84 19.51 4.54 -2.46
CA ALA A 84 19.79 5.40 -3.62
C ALA A 84 18.68 6.44 -3.85
N LEU A 85 17.42 6.06 -3.72
CA LEU A 85 16.27 6.96 -3.90
C LEU A 85 16.24 8.06 -2.83
N LYS A 86 16.44 7.72 -1.56
CA LYS A 86 16.48 8.71 -0.47
C LYS A 86 17.57 9.75 -0.66
N ALA A 87 18.72 9.37 -1.23
CA ALA A 87 19.81 10.31 -1.56
C ALA A 87 19.42 11.31 -2.66
N SER A 88 18.44 11.00 -3.49
CA SER A 88 17.93 11.87 -4.56
C SER A 88 16.62 12.60 -4.20
N PHE A 89 16.11 12.44 -2.99
CA PHE A 89 14.93 13.17 -2.56
C PHE A 89 15.19 14.67 -2.51
N PRO A 90 14.19 15.51 -2.85
CA PRO A 90 14.32 16.96 -2.65
C PRO A 90 14.57 17.29 -1.19
N VAL A 91 15.37 18.30 -0.91
CA VAL A 91 15.72 18.73 0.47
C VAL A 91 14.55 19.31 1.26
N ALA A 92 13.47 19.71 0.56
CA ALA A 92 12.25 20.27 1.13
C ALA A 92 11.09 20.06 0.15
N PRO A 93 9.81 20.19 0.61
CA PRO A 93 8.63 19.95 -0.25
C PRO A 93 8.62 20.73 -1.58
N ASP A 94 9.14 21.95 -1.59
CA ASP A 94 9.17 22.83 -2.77
C ASP A 94 10.53 22.85 -3.48
N SER A 95 11.47 21.99 -3.07
CA SER A 95 12.81 21.95 -3.68
C SER A 95 12.81 21.14 -4.97
N THR A 96 13.54 21.60 -5.97
CA THR A 96 13.82 20.87 -7.21
C THR A 96 15.22 20.23 -7.22
N VAL A 97 15.94 20.35 -6.11
CA VAL A 97 17.30 19.79 -5.94
C VAL A 97 17.38 18.91 -4.69
N ASP A 98 18.26 17.91 -4.75
CA ASP A 98 18.64 17.06 -3.64
C ASP A 98 19.67 17.73 -2.71
N ALA A 99 20.15 16.98 -1.69
CA ALA A 99 21.12 17.47 -0.73
C ALA A 99 22.50 17.81 -1.33
N GLU A 100 22.81 17.31 -2.52
CA GLU A 100 24.06 17.59 -3.25
C GLU A 100 23.89 18.66 -4.34
N GLY A 101 22.69 19.26 -4.45
CA GLY A 101 22.37 20.27 -5.44
C GLY A 101 22.11 19.73 -6.85
N ARG A 102 21.93 18.41 -7.01
CA ARG A 102 21.56 17.77 -8.28
C ARG A 102 20.04 17.85 -8.47
N PRO A 103 19.52 17.70 -9.71
CA PRO A 103 18.09 17.56 -9.93
C PRO A 103 17.48 16.47 -9.03
N ALA A 104 16.49 16.84 -8.23
CA ALA A 104 15.86 15.92 -7.30
C ALA A 104 14.98 14.89 -8.02
N LEU A 105 14.65 13.78 -7.33
CA LEU A 105 13.77 12.73 -7.82
C LEU A 105 12.47 13.32 -8.36
N GLY A 106 12.13 12.98 -9.61
CA GLY A 106 10.90 13.41 -10.25
C GLY A 106 10.83 14.89 -10.63
N SER A 107 11.97 15.63 -10.59
CA SER A 107 12.02 17.04 -11.00
C SER A 107 11.65 17.28 -12.46
N ASP A 108 11.70 16.24 -13.30
CA ASP A 108 11.31 16.19 -14.70
C ASP A 108 9.86 15.72 -14.94
N SER A 109 9.13 15.40 -13.88
CA SER A 109 7.78 14.84 -13.93
C SER A 109 6.70 15.92 -13.99
N LEU A 110 5.55 15.58 -14.54
CA LEU A 110 4.41 16.50 -14.65
C LEU A 110 3.74 16.79 -13.31
N THR A 111 3.88 15.86 -12.35
CA THR A 111 3.30 15.97 -11.00
C THR A 111 4.31 15.53 -9.94
N PRO A 112 4.24 16.10 -8.72
CA PRO A 112 5.11 15.67 -7.63
C PRO A 112 4.92 14.19 -7.30
N HIS A 113 6.01 13.48 -7.06
CA HIS A 113 6.00 12.07 -6.65
C HIS A 113 6.02 11.88 -5.12
N LEU A 114 6.48 12.88 -4.36
CA LEU A 114 6.57 12.78 -2.91
C LEU A 114 5.42 13.51 -2.22
N VAL A 115 4.72 12.80 -1.36
CA VAL A 115 3.79 13.39 -0.40
C VAL A 115 4.53 13.59 0.92
N TRP A 116 4.44 14.80 1.45
CA TRP A 116 5.16 15.21 2.63
C TRP A 116 4.24 15.33 3.84
N SER A 117 4.80 15.13 5.01
CA SER A 117 4.13 15.36 6.28
C SER A 117 5.07 16.03 7.27
N LYS A 118 4.52 16.80 8.19
CA LYS A 118 5.25 17.11 9.43
C LYS A 118 5.46 15.81 10.23
N PRO A 119 6.51 15.71 11.05
CA PRO A 119 6.71 14.56 11.92
C PRO A 119 5.47 14.20 12.72
N LEU A 120 5.11 12.90 12.75
CA LEU A 120 3.94 12.35 13.43
C LEU A 120 2.59 12.98 13.02
N GLY A 121 2.57 13.68 11.88
CA GLY A 121 1.36 14.35 11.36
C GLY A 121 0.41 13.38 10.64
N ASP A 122 -0.79 13.91 10.34
CA ASP A 122 -1.77 13.27 9.46
C ASP A 122 -2.14 14.24 8.33
N PRO A 123 -1.44 14.17 7.19
CA PRO A 123 -1.63 15.14 6.11
C PRO A 123 -2.90 14.94 5.31
N LEU A 124 -3.54 13.77 5.40
CA LEU A 124 -4.74 13.42 4.63
C LEU A 124 -6.03 13.60 5.45
N GLY A 125 -5.96 13.38 6.75
CA GLY A 125 -7.13 13.35 7.63
C GLY A 125 -7.89 14.67 7.70
N GLY A 126 -9.21 14.60 7.50
CA GLY A 126 -10.12 15.73 7.51
C GLY A 126 -9.99 16.66 6.28
N THR A 127 -9.25 16.26 5.24
CA THR A 127 -9.03 17.04 4.00
C THR A 127 -9.89 16.54 2.84
N GLN A 128 -9.88 17.30 1.73
CA GLN A 128 -10.50 16.88 0.46
C GLN A 128 -9.55 16.07 -0.42
N LEU A 129 -8.29 15.89 -0.01
CA LEU A 129 -7.33 15.03 -0.70
C LEU A 129 -7.86 13.59 -0.78
N ALA A 130 -7.42 12.84 -1.77
CA ALA A 130 -7.87 11.47 -2.00
C ALA A 130 -9.40 11.33 -1.99
N ASN A 131 -10.10 12.26 -2.67
CA ASN A 131 -11.57 12.29 -2.79
C ASN A 131 -12.31 12.42 -1.45
N GLY A 132 -11.67 13.00 -0.43
CA GLY A 132 -12.27 13.23 0.89
C GLY A 132 -12.56 11.95 1.69
N ARG A 133 -11.97 10.81 1.30
CA ARG A 133 -12.22 9.52 1.99
C ARG A 133 -11.65 9.46 3.41
N HIS A 134 -10.67 10.29 3.72
CA HIS A 134 -10.05 10.43 5.03
C HIS A 134 -10.88 11.38 5.92
N GLN A 135 -12.04 10.93 6.36
CA GLN A 135 -13.07 11.76 6.96
C GLN A 135 -12.70 12.36 8.34
N VAL A 136 -11.79 11.73 9.06
CA VAL A 136 -11.34 12.15 10.39
C VAL A 136 -9.85 12.41 10.38
N LYS A 137 -9.38 13.26 11.29
CA LYS A 137 -7.97 13.49 11.52
C LYS A 137 -7.50 12.64 12.71
N MET A 138 -6.39 11.94 12.54
CA MET A 138 -5.75 11.20 13.62
C MET A 138 -5.11 12.15 14.62
N PHE A 139 -4.98 11.71 15.86
CA PHE A 139 -4.19 12.42 16.86
C PHE A 139 -2.74 12.55 16.40
N GLU A 140 -2.21 13.75 16.52
CA GLU A 140 -0.83 14.08 16.11
C GLU A 140 0.03 14.31 17.35
N PRO A 141 0.79 13.32 17.81
CA PRO A 141 1.69 13.47 18.93
C PRO A 141 2.74 14.56 18.67
N GLN A 142 3.21 15.21 19.72
CA GLN A 142 4.30 16.18 19.61
C GLN A 142 5.63 15.47 19.27
N ALA A 143 6.25 15.89 18.20
CA ALA A 143 7.61 15.48 17.85
C ALA A 143 8.64 16.17 18.76
N THR A 144 9.86 15.62 18.82
CA THR A 144 10.99 16.24 19.56
C THR A 144 11.51 17.47 18.81
N ALA A 145 12.13 18.40 19.51
CA ALA A 145 12.56 19.67 18.92
C ALA A 145 13.67 19.54 17.86
N ASP A 146 14.36 18.42 17.83
CA ASP A 146 15.46 18.10 16.90
C ASP A 146 14.98 17.36 15.61
N THR A 147 13.67 17.15 15.46
CA THR A 147 13.13 16.51 14.26
C THR A 147 13.04 17.49 13.08
N PRO A 148 13.13 17.02 11.82
CA PRO A 148 12.94 17.87 10.65
C PRO A 148 11.53 18.48 10.63
N THR A 149 11.36 19.63 9.98
CA THR A 149 10.04 20.28 9.86
C THR A 149 9.06 19.54 8.97
N ALA A 150 9.57 18.76 8.00
CA ALA A 150 8.81 17.88 7.12
C ALA A 150 9.65 16.68 6.72
N SER A 151 8.99 15.56 6.44
CA SER A 151 9.60 14.35 5.90
C SER A 151 8.71 13.72 4.83
N PRO A 152 9.29 13.08 3.78
CA PRO A 152 8.53 12.27 2.85
C PRO A 152 7.86 11.09 3.55
N PHE A 153 6.60 10.81 3.24
CA PHE A 153 5.91 9.64 3.77
C PHE A 153 5.26 8.75 2.72
N ILE A 154 5.00 9.27 1.51
CA ILE A 154 4.59 8.44 0.37
C ILE A 154 5.45 8.84 -0.84
N LEU A 155 5.96 7.84 -1.56
CA LEU A 155 6.49 7.98 -2.91
C LEU A 155 5.49 7.35 -3.87
N LEU A 156 4.91 8.17 -4.74
CA LEU A 156 4.00 7.80 -5.82
C LEU A 156 4.79 7.45 -7.07
N GLY A 157 4.39 6.42 -7.80
CA GLY A 157 5.08 6.03 -9.02
C GLY A 157 6.45 5.38 -8.77
N SER A 158 6.58 4.61 -7.68
CA SER A 158 7.86 4.00 -7.28
C SER A 158 8.40 3.01 -8.31
N LEU A 159 7.54 2.40 -9.13
CA LEU A 159 7.95 1.44 -10.18
C LEU A 159 8.82 2.07 -11.28
N ARG A 160 8.74 3.39 -11.48
CA ARG A 160 9.64 4.12 -12.38
C ARG A 160 11.04 4.24 -11.81
N PHE A 161 11.14 4.39 -10.49
CA PHE A 161 12.37 4.79 -9.81
C PHE A 161 13.14 3.61 -9.20
N SER A 162 12.47 2.46 -9.00
CA SER A 162 13.04 1.26 -8.38
C SER A 162 12.74 0.03 -9.23
N ASP A 163 13.77 -0.55 -9.80
CA ASP A 163 13.66 -1.82 -10.52
C ASP A 163 13.25 -2.96 -9.57
N ALA A 164 13.64 -2.90 -8.31
CA ALA A 164 13.25 -3.90 -7.30
C ALA A 164 11.74 -3.81 -6.97
N CYS A 165 11.18 -2.59 -6.82
CA CYS A 165 9.74 -2.42 -6.67
C CYS A 165 8.99 -2.88 -7.92
N LEU A 166 9.50 -2.57 -9.11
CA LEU A 166 8.93 -3.04 -10.37
C LEU A 166 8.91 -4.57 -10.45
N ARG A 167 9.99 -5.25 -10.07
CA ARG A 167 10.05 -6.72 -10.01
C ARG A 167 9.09 -7.31 -8.99
N THR A 168 8.96 -6.67 -7.81
CA THR A 168 7.99 -7.08 -6.78
C THR A 168 6.55 -7.00 -7.29
N TYR A 169 6.22 -5.97 -8.06
CA TYR A 169 4.92 -5.80 -8.71
C TYR A 169 4.56 -6.96 -9.65
N ALA A 170 5.56 -7.65 -10.20
CA ALA A 170 5.40 -8.81 -11.09
C ALA A 170 5.69 -10.16 -10.42
N HIS A 171 5.68 -10.25 -9.08
CA HIS A 171 5.90 -11.51 -8.39
C HIS A 171 4.89 -12.56 -8.83
N PRO A 172 5.30 -13.72 -9.39
CA PRO A 172 4.39 -14.63 -10.10
C PRO A 172 3.32 -15.22 -9.19
N GLU A 173 3.63 -15.56 -7.94
CA GLU A 173 2.62 -16.07 -7.03
C GLU A 173 1.60 -15.01 -6.63
N LEU A 174 2.02 -13.75 -6.44
CA LEU A 174 1.08 -12.64 -6.18
C LEU A 174 0.17 -12.38 -7.39
N LEU A 175 0.70 -12.47 -8.61
CA LEU A 175 -0.12 -12.31 -9.82
C LEU A 175 -1.10 -13.49 -10.01
N ARG A 176 -0.73 -14.71 -9.62
CA ARG A 176 -1.65 -15.85 -9.57
C ARG A 176 -2.75 -15.66 -8.52
N VAL A 177 -2.42 -15.06 -7.37
CA VAL A 177 -3.44 -14.67 -6.37
C VAL A 177 -4.37 -13.60 -6.95
N ALA A 178 -3.83 -12.61 -7.65
CA ALA A 178 -4.63 -11.57 -8.31
C ALA A 178 -5.60 -12.16 -9.35
N GLU A 179 -5.12 -13.10 -10.17
CA GLU A 179 -5.96 -13.84 -11.14
C GLU A 179 -7.05 -14.64 -10.44
N ALA A 180 -6.73 -15.34 -9.35
CA ALA A 180 -7.67 -16.17 -8.60
C ALA A 180 -8.84 -15.37 -8.01
N ILE A 181 -8.60 -14.12 -7.61
CA ILE A 181 -9.59 -13.25 -6.96
C ILE A 181 -10.33 -12.37 -7.98
N ASN A 182 -9.61 -11.74 -8.90
CA ASN A 182 -10.15 -10.73 -9.80
C ASN A 182 -10.44 -11.24 -11.23
N GLY A 183 -10.04 -12.49 -11.54
CA GLY A 183 -10.16 -13.06 -12.89
C GLY A 183 -8.90 -12.83 -13.74
N GLU A 184 -8.83 -13.56 -14.87
CA GLU A 184 -7.65 -13.61 -15.75
C GLU A 184 -7.30 -12.29 -16.45
N ASP A 185 -8.22 -11.33 -16.46
CA ASP A 185 -8.08 -10.01 -17.06
C ASP A 185 -8.04 -8.87 -16.03
N PHE A 186 -7.67 -9.19 -14.79
CA PHE A 186 -7.53 -8.20 -13.73
C PHE A 186 -6.75 -6.96 -14.19
N ALA A 187 -7.06 -5.79 -13.65
CA ALA A 187 -6.47 -4.53 -14.05
C ALA A 187 -5.64 -3.92 -12.89
N PRO A 188 -4.43 -3.43 -13.17
CA PRO A 188 -3.59 -2.74 -12.18
C PRO A 188 -3.91 -1.24 -12.17
N PHE A 189 -4.15 -0.63 -10.97
CA PHE A 189 -4.56 0.78 -10.91
C PHE A 189 -4.13 1.60 -9.72
N ASN A 190 -3.28 1.15 -8.88
CA ASN A 190 -2.66 2.02 -7.87
C ASN A 190 -1.34 1.43 -7.43
N GLU A 191 -0.45 2.32 -7.09
CA GLU A 191 0.84 1.96 -6.54
C GLU A 191 1.40 3.12 -5.74
N ALA A 192 1.99 2.83 -4.59
CA ALA A 192 2.75 3.77 -3.78
C ALA A 192 3.70 3.04 -2.84
N LEU A 193 4.76 3.73 -2.47
CA LEU A 193 5.67 3.27 -1.44
C LEU A 193 5.47 4.13 -0.20
N PHE A 194 5.02 3.49 0.89
CA PHE A 194 4.80 4.15 2.17
C PHE A 194 6.04 4.06 3.05
N ILE A 195 6.51 5.21 3.53
CA ILE A 195 7.72 5.36 4.33
C ILE A 195 7.32 5.84 5.72
N LYS A 196 7.57 5.04 6.74
CA LYS A 196 7.38 5.43 8.14
C LYS A 196 8.70 5.33 8.90
N GLU A 197 9.41 6.43 8.97
CA GLU A 197 10.66 6.50 9.73
C GLU A 197 10.40 6.38 11.23
N PRO A 198 11.33 5.78 11.99
CA PRO A 198 11.24 5.70 13.45
C PRO A 198 11.09 7.08 14.10
N GLY A 199 10.18 7.20 15.04
CA GLY A 199 9.99 8.40 15.84
C GLY A 199 9.29 9.58 15.17
N ILE A 200 9.13 9.55 13.83
CA ILE A 200 8.58 10.68 13.05
C ILE A 200 7.54 10.27 11.99
N GLY A 201 7.29 8.98 11.80
CA GLY A 201 6.44 8.47 10.73
C GLY A 201 5.00 8.99 10.80
N ALA A 202 4.48 9.48 9.68
CA ALA A 202 3.14 10.06 9.57
C ALA A 202 2.03 9.03 9.77
N ALA A 203 0.89 9.47 10.29
CA ALA A 203 -0.35 8.71 10.28
C ALA A 203 -0.98 8.66 8.88
N VAL A 204 -1.82 7.64 8.67
CA VAL A 204 -2.82 7.63 7.61
C VAL A 204 -4.16 7.39 8.28
N SER A 205 -5.02 8.38 8.28
CA SER A 205 -6.31 8.33 8.95
C SER A 205 -7.20 7.21 8.41
N TRP A 206 -8.13 6.78 9.25
CA TRP A 206 -9.12 5.75 8.91
C TRP A 206 -9.85 6.09 7.61
N HIS A 207 -9.89 5.13 6.67
CA HIS A 207 -10.52 5.27 5.37
C HIS A 207 -10.87 3.91 4.76
N GLN A 208 -11.66 3.97 3.70
CA GLN A 208 -11.91 2.86 2.79
C GLN A 208 -11.49 3.31 1.38
N ASP A 209 -10.71 2.50 0.69
CA ASP A 209 -10.18 2.83 -0.64
C ASP A 209 -11.23 2.75 -1.76
N GLY A 210 -12.33 2.06 -1.53
CA GLY A 210 -13.35 1.79 -2.53
C GLY A 210 -14.23 2.98 -2.93
N VAL A 211 -14.03 4.16 -2.34
CA VAL A 211 -14.95 5.31 -2.49
C VAL A 211 -15.19 5.75 -3.94
N THR A 212 -14.19 5.62 -4.80
CA THR A 212 -14.29 5.97 -6.22
C THR A 212 -15.04 4.92 -7.06
N HIS A 213 -15.23 3.72 -6.53
CA HIS A 213 -15.83 2.60 -7.24
C HIS A 213 -17.29 2.36 -6.84
N TRP A 214 -17.71 2.78 -5.65
CA TRP A 214 -19.05 2.48 -5.14
C TRP A 214 -20.19 3.07 -5.98
N ASP A 215 -19.90 4.06 -6.80
CA ASP A 215 -20.88 4.63 -7.74
C ASP A 215 -20.71 4.07 -9.16
N SER A 216 -19.86 3.05 -9.35
CA SER A 216 -19.73 2.35 -10.63
C SER A 216 -20.97 1.52 -10.92
N PRO A 217 -21.51 1.53 -12.17
CA PRO A 217 -22.66 0.72 -12.54
C PRO A 217 -22.38 -0.80 -12.48
N ASP A 218 -21.11 -1.19 -12.57
CA ASP A 218 -20.66 -2.59 -12.56
C ASP A 218 -19.97 -2.92 -11.22
N PHE A 219 -20.26 -2.17 -10.15
CA PHE A 219 -19.69 -2.39 -8.84
C PHE A 219 -20.07 -3.77 -8.30
N ASP A 220 -19.07 -4.53 -7.88
CA ASP A 220 -19.23 -5.81 -7.21
C ASP A 220 -18.90 -5.63 -5.72
N GLU A 221 -19.91 -5.72 -4.87
CA GLU A 221 -19.77 -5.55 -3.42
C GLU A 221 -18.80 -6.54 -2.77
N ASN A 222 -18.56 -7.69 -3.40
CA ASN A 222 -17.71 -8.73 -2.87
C ASN A 222 -16.27 -8.64 -3.37
N ILE A 223 -16.11 -8.32 -4.67
CA ILE A 223 -14.81 -8.36 -5.34
C ILE A 223 -14.72 -7.17 -6.31
N HIS A 224 -14.18 -6.02 -5.88
CA HIS A 224 -13.86 -4.97 -6.84
C HIS A 224 -12.36 -4.68 -6.92
N GLY A 225 -11.60 -4.97 -5.87
CA GLY A 225 -10.16 -4.80 -5.85
C GLY A 225 -9.57 -4.98 -4.47
N PHE A 226 -8.27 -5.12 -4.45
CA PHE A 226 -7.48 -5.25 -3.23
C PHE A 226 -6.12 -4.57 -3.42
N ASN A 227 -5.45 -4.32 -2.30
CA ASN A 227 -4.05 -3.91 -2.27
C ASN A 227 -3.19 -5.08 -1.78
N PHE A 228 -2.05 -5.31 -2.42
CA PHE A 228 -0.92 -5.97 -1.80
C PHE A 228 -0.07 -4.95 -1.07
N MET A 229 0.38 -5.30 0.12
CA MET A 229 1.21 -4.48 1.00
C MET A 229 2.46 -5.30 1.36
N ALA A 230 3.51 -5.22 0.54
CA ALA A 230 4.75 -5.93 0.79
C ALA A 230 5.60 -5.18 1.82
N GLN A 231 6.06 -5.88 2.87
CA GLN A 231 6.72 -5.29 4.02
C GLN A 231 8.23 -5.52 3.97
N LEU A 232 9.01 -4.46 3.76
CA LEU A 232 10.47 -4.57 3.71
C LEU A 232 11.09 -4.86 5.08
N TYR A 233 10.60 -4.19 6.13
CA TYR A 233 11.15 -4.32 7.49
C TYR A 233 10.20 -5.02 8.47
N GLY A 234 9.07 -5.53 7.94
CA GLY A 234 7.96 -5.99 8.77
C GLY A 234 7.06 -4.85 9.27
N SER A 235 6.05 -5.21 10.05
CA SER A 235 5.13 -4.26 10.69
C SER A 235 4.55 -4.81 11.97
N THR A 236 4.20 -3.91 12.89
CA THR A 236 3.71 -4.22 14.24
C THR A 236 2.53 -3.33 14.61
N ALA A 237 1.99 -3.48 15.80
CA ALA A 237 0.93 -2.60 16.30
C ALA A 237 1.36 -1.11 16.31
N VAL A 238 2.65 -0.82 16.47
CA VAL A 238 3.17 0.55 16.60
C VAL A 238 3.24 1.28 15.26
N ASN A 239 3.73 0.61 14.21
CA ASN A 239 4.02 1.24 12.92
C ASN A 239 3.15 0.72 11.77
N GLY A 240 2.40 -0.37 12.00
CA GLY A 240 1.63 -1.07 10.98
C GLY A 240 0.35 -0.36 10.55
N VAL A 241 -0.24 -0.87 9.50
CA VAL A 241 -1.63 -0.57 9.13
C VAL A 241 -2.55 -1.34 10.08
N TRP A 242 -3.57 -0.68 10.56
CA TRP A 242 -4.67 -1.28 11.32
C TRP A 242 -5.88 -1.46 10.42
N VAL A 243 -6.58 -2.55 10.59
CA VAL A 243 -7.78 -2.89 9.81
C VAL A 243 -8.88 -3.37 10.75
N LEU A 244 -10.13 -3.01 10.44
CA LEU A 244 -11.30 -3.57 11.13
C LEU A 244 -11.75 -4.84 10.38
N PRO A 245 -11.51 -6.05 10.94
CA PRO A 245 -11.84 -7.31 10.28
C PRO A 245 -13.32 -7.39 9.92
N GLY A 246 -13.63 -7.83 8.69
CA GLY A 246 -14.99 -7.99 8.21
C GLY A 246 -15.67 -6.70 7.75
N SER A 247 -15.06 -5.54 7.96
CA SER A 247 -15.64 -4.24 7.62
C SER A 247 -15.89 -4.04 6.11
N HIS A 248 -15.18 -4.75 5.26
CA HIS A 248 -15.40 -4.75 3.80
C HIS A 248 -16.81 -5.21 3.39
N LYS A 249 -17.55 -5.89 4.29
CA LYS A 249 -18.94 -6.33 4.09
C LYS A 249 -19.99 -5.31 4.57
N LEU A 250 -19.56 -4.20 5.15
CA LEU A 250 -20.46 -3.21 5.76
C LEU A 250 -20.83 -2.06 4.82
N GLY A 251 -20.38 -2.11 3.55
CA GLY A 251 -20.58 -1.01 2.62
C GLY A 251 -19.81 0.25 3.02
N LYS A 252 -20.32 1.42 2.65
CA LYS A 252 -19.73 2.72 3.02
C LYS A 252 -19.94 2.99 4.51
N ILE A 253 -18.86 3.11 5.26
CA ILE A 253 -18.89 3.37 6.70
C ILE A 253 -18.85 4.87 6.95
N ASP A 254 -19.75 5.38 7.81
CA ASP A 254 -19.62 6.72 8.38
C ASP A 254 -18.53 6.71 9.46
N ILE A 255 -17.30 7.03 9.02
CA ILE A 255 -16.11 7.01 9.89
C ILE A 255 -16.19 8.11 10.95
N LYS A 256 -16.83 9.25 10.65
CA LYS A 256 -17.01 10.34 11.61
C LYS A 256 -17.88 9.90 12.77
N ASP A 257 -19.00 9.25 12.47
CA ASP A 257 -19.89 8.73 13.50
C ASP A 257 -19.21 7.63 14.31
N LEU A 258 -18.50 6.71 13.67
CA LEU A 258 -17.78 5.63 14.34
C LEU A 258 -16.74 6.16 15.33
N VAL A 259 -15.89 7.12 14.93
CA VAL A 259 -14.86 7.72 15.81
C VAL A 259 -15.49 8.59 16.88
N SER A 260 -16.56 9.34 16.55
CA SER A 260 -17.29 10.17 17.53
C SER A 260 -17.93 9.30 18.61
N SER A 261 -18.57 8.21 18.24
CA SER A 261 -19.19 7.25 19.15
C SER A 261 -18.17 6.58 20.07
N SER A 262 -16.99 6.26 19.52
CA SER A 262 -15.87 5.68 20.29
C SER A 262 -15.13 6.71 21.14
N LYS A 263 -15.37 8.00 20.94
CA LYS A 263 -14.63 9.13 21.55
C LYS A 263 -13.11 9.02 21.40
N SER A 264 -12.66 8.30 20.37
CA SER A 264 -11.26 8.01 20.11
C SER A 264 -11.12 7.45 18.70
N GLU A 265 -9.95 7.68 18.09
CA GLU A 265 -9.55 7.01 16.85
C GLU A 265 -9.11 5.55 17.05
N ARG A 266 -9.09 5.06 18.28
CA ARG A 266 -8.84 3.64 18.61
C ARG A 266 -10.12 2.84 18.41
N ILE A 267 -10.36 2.39 17.19
CA ILE A 267 -11.58 1.65 16.83
C ILE A 267 -11.56 0.26 17.49
N GLU A 268 -12.60 -0.04 18.28
CA GLU A 268 -12.75 -1.34 18.93
C GLU A 268 -12.82 -2.48 17.91
N GLY A 269 -12.09 -3.57 18.17
CA GLY A 269 -12.01 -4.73 17.26
C GLY A 269 -11.10 -4.58 16.08
N ALA A 270 -10.51 -3.40 15.82
CA ALA A 270 -9.48 -3.25 14.82
C ALA A 270 -8.17 -3.93 15.28
N VAL A 271 -7.44 -4.49 14.32
CA VAL A 271 -6.18 -5.19 14.56
C VAL A 271 -5.08 -4.68 13.63
N PRO A 272 -3.81 -4.65 14.04
CA PRO A 272 -2.71 -4.30 13.17
C PRO A 272 -2.38 -5.44 12.19
N LEU A 273 -1.89 -5.08 11.00
CA LEU A 273 -1.30 -6.02 10.07
C LEU A 273 0.13 -6.33 10.56
N VAL A 274 0.25 -7.38 11.37
CA VAL A 274 1.53 -7.82 11.93
C VAL A 274 2.25 -8.69 10.89
N CYS A 275 3.44 -8.28 10.48
CA CYS A 275 4.22 -8.94 9.43
C CYS A 275 5.69 -9.03 9.82
N ASP A 276 6.34 -10.08 9.41
CA ASP A 276 7.80 -10.17 9.37
C ASP A 276 8.33 -9.57 8.04
N ARG A 277 9.66 -9.43 7.91
CA ARG A 277 10.32 -8.98 6.69
C ARG A 277 9.99 -9.94 5.54
N GLY A 278 9.58 -9.41 4.40
CA GLY A 278 9.23 -10.17 3.21
C GLY A 278 7.79 -10.70 3.18
N ASP A 279 7.01 -10.50 4.24
CA ASP A 279 5.58 -10.82 4.22
C ASP A 279 4.81 -9.84 3.33
N VAL A 280 3.72 -10.33 2.72
CA VAL A 280 2.82 -9.52 1.90
C VAL A 280 1.39 -9.69 2.37
N VAL A 281 0.74 -8.58 2.69
CA VAL A 281 -0.68 -8.60 3.02
C VAL A 281 -1.50 -8.38 1.77
N ILE A 282 -2.54 -9.19 1.56
CA ILE A 282 -3.65 -8.83 0.68
C ILE A 282 -4.76 -8.20 1.52
N CYS A 283 -5.21 -7.00 1.15
CA CYS A 283 -6.25 -6.27 1.86
C CYS A 283 -7.32 -5.76 0.89
N ASN A 284 -8.58 -6.11 1.16
CA ASN A 284 -9.73 -5.65 0.38
C ASN A 284 -9.86 -4.13 0.48
N ARG A 285 -10.03 -3.45 -0.65
CA ARG A 285 -10.12 -1.99 -0.71
C ARG A 285 -11.33 -1.40 0.04
N GLN A 286 -12.36 -2.19 0.28
CA GLN A 286 -13.52 -1.78 1.07
C GLN A 286 -13.31 -1.95 2.58
N ALA A 287 -12.26 -2.64 3.02
CA ALA A 287 -11.96 -2.78 4.44
C ALA A 287 -11.59 -1.41 5.04
N LEU A 288 -12.19 -1.10 6.19
CA LEU A 288 -11.83 0.09 6.96
C LEU A 288 -10.43 -0.09 7.53
N HIS A 289 -9.51 0.79 7.15
CA HIS A 289 -8.13 0.72 7.61
C HIS A 289 -7.51 2.10 7.82
N GLY A 290 -6.40 2.12 8.51
CA GLY A 290 -5.65 3.34 8.81
C GLY A 290 -4.33 2.99 9.49
N SER A 291 -3.54 3.97 9.88
CA SER A 291 -2.32 3.71 10.64
C SER A 291 -1.99 4.88 11.56
N PHE A 292 -1.64 4.56 12.81
CA PHE A 292 -1.19 5.55 13.78
C PHE A 292 0.18 6.13 13.41
N PRO A 293 0.56 7.33 13.95
CA PRO A 293 1.90 7.84 13.78
C PRO A 293 2.93 6.87 14.34
N ASN A 294 4.06 6.67 13.63
CA ASN A 294 5.16 5.85 14.13
C ASN A 294 6.08 6.66 15.04
N SER A 295 5.83 6.63 16.32
CA SER A 295 6.73 7.19 17.34
C SER A 295 7.59 6.13 18.05
N GLY A 296 7.58 4.89 17.56
CA GLY A 296 8.45 3.78 17.99
C GLY A 296 9.82 3.80 17.32
N PHE A 297 10.54 2.71 17.46
CA PHE A 297 11.94 2.58 17.04
C PHE A 297 12.12 1.82 15.73
N GLU A 298 11.13 1.05 15.31
CA GLU A 298 11.20 0.22 14.10
C GLU A 298 10.71 1.02 12.88
N PRO A 299 11.47 1.03 11.76
CA PRO A 299 11.00 1.59 10.51
C PRO A 299 9.88 0.72 9.92
N ARG A 300 9.02 1.32 9.09
CA ARG A 300 8.18 0.58 8.17
C ARG A 300 8.36 1.13 6.76
N LEU A 301 8.57 0.23 5.82
CA LEU A 301 8.52 0.53 4.40
C LEU A 301 7.61 -0.50 3.75
N THR A 302 6.57 -0.01 3.10
CA THR A 302 5.56 -0.85 2.45
C THR A 302 5.49 -0.52 0.97
N VAL A 303 5.78 -1.51 0.12
CA VAL A 303 5.47 -1.42 -1.31
C VAL A 303 4.00 -1.80 -1.47
N ASN A 304 3.15 -0.80 -1.75
CA ASN A 304 1.71 -0.97 -1.87
C ASN A 304 1.29 -0.91 -3.33
N PHE A 305 0.57 -1.91 -3.82
CA PHE A 305 0.06 -1.93 -5.17
C PHE A 305 -1.27 -2.67 -5.28
N GLY A 306 -2.16 -2.16 -6.14
CA GLY A 306 -3.52 -2.67 -6.21
C GLY A 306 -3.88 -3.30 -7.54
N PHE A 307 -4.68 -4.36 -7.45
CA PHE A 307 -5.31 -5.03 -8.57
C PHE A 307 -6.82 -5.06 -8.41
N HIS A 308 -7.53 -4.86 -9.53
CA HIS A 308 -8.96 -4.72 -9.56
C HIS A 308 -9.58 -5.71 -10.54
N LYS A 309 -10.79 -6.12 -10.27
CA LYS A 309 -11.63 -6.75 -11.27
C LYS A 309 -11.87 -5.76 -12.41
N ARG A 310 -11.52 -6.13 -13.65
CA ARG A 310 -11.60 -5.23 -14.79
C ARG A 310 -12.96 -4.56 -14.95
N SER A 311 -14.05 -5.32 -14.78
CA SER A 311 -15.40 -4.79 -14.90
C SER A 311 -15.74 -3.71 -13.87
N SER A 312 -15.12 -3.73 -12.68
CA SER A 312 -15.35 -2.72 -11.64
C SER A 312 -14.55 -1.43 -11.87
N VAL A 313 -13.61 -1.42 -12.80
CA VAL A 313 -12.82 -0.24 -13.20
C VAL A 313 -13.35 0.40 -14.47
N LEU A 314 -13.82 -0.40 -15.42
CA LEU A 314 -14.28 0.07 -16.72
C LEU A 314 -15.45 1.05 -16.55
N ARG A 315 -15.34 2.25 -17.16
CA ARG A 315 -16.30 3.36 -17.10
C ARG A 315 -16.39 4.08 -15.75
N VAL A 316 -15.52 3.75 -14.79
CA VAL A 316 -15.40 4.52 -13.53
C VAL A 316 -14.79 5.89 -13.81
N LYS A 317 -15.30 6.92 -13.19
CA LYS A 317 -14.68 8.24 -13.14
C LYS A 317 -13.88 8.36 -11.84
N GLY A 318 -12.58 8.49 -11.94
CA GLY A 318 -11.71 8.60 -10.77
C GLY A 318 -10.38 9.26 -11.11
N GLY A 319 -9.62 9.57 -10.10
CA GLY A 319 -8.27 10.10 -10.17
C GLY A 319 -7.59 9.98 -8.81
N GLY A 320 -6.27 10.07 -8.78
CA GLY A 320 -5.45 9.98 -7.56
C GLY A 320 -5.16 11.35 -6.93
N ILE A 321 -4.32 11.35 -5.90
CA ILE A 321 -3.79 12.58 -5.29
C ILE A 321 -3.02 13.42 -6.33
N HIS A 322 -2.44 12.76 -7.30
CA HIS A 322 -1.48 13.28 -8.28
C HIS A 322 -2.02 13.32 -9.72
N SER A 323 -3.30 13.01 -9.92
CA SER A 323 -3.91 12.97 -11.25
C SER A 323 -5.32 13.55 -11.24
N ASP A 324 -5.68 14.20 -12.35
CA ASP A 324 -7.04 14.66 -12.57
C ASP A 324 -8.00 13.48 -12.74
N ALA A 325 -9.26 13.68 -12.35
CA ALA A 325 -10.29 12.68 -12.54
C ALA A 325 -10.60 12.47 -14.03
N GLN A 326 -10.48 11.22 -14.49
CA GLN A 326 -10.78 10.79 -15.85
C GLN A 326 -11.72 9.58 -15.84
N VAL A 327 -12.36 9.28 -16.97
CA VAL A 327 -13.17 8.07 -17.13
C VAL A 327 -12.30 6.96 -17.68
N PHE A 328 -12.20 5.86 -16.92
CA PHE A 328 -11.36 4.72 -17.29
C PHE A 328 -12.03 3.90 -18.37
N ASP A 329 -11.52 3.99 -19.59
CA ASP A 329 -11.93 3.20 -20.75
C ASP A 329 -10.93 2.07 -21.04
N ASP A 330 -11.18 1.33 -22.10
CA ASP A 330 -10.32 0.22 -22.53
C ASP A 330 -8.90 0.67 -22.90
N GLU A 331 -8.73 1.90 -23.38
CA GLU A 331 -7.43 2.44 -23.80
C GLU A 331 -6.58 2.78 -22.56
N ILE A 332 -7.15 3.47 -21.58
CA ILE A 332 -6.47 3.78 -20.30
C ILE A 332 -6.09 2.49 -19.58
N ILE A 333 -7.04 1.52 -19.51
CA ILE A 333 -6.77 0.22 -18.89
C ILE A 333 -5.62 -0.51 -19.61
N ALA A 334 -5.61 -0.51 -20.94
CA ALA A 334 -4.55 -1.16 -21.71
C ALA A 334 -3.20 -0.46 -21.51
N ARG A 335 -3.18 0.88 -21.51
CA ARG A 335 -1.97 1.68 -21.29
C ARG A 335 -1.40 1.44 -19.90
N ARG A 336 -2.24 1.53 -18.84
CA ARG A 336 -1.80 1.28 -17.46
C ARG A 336 -1.30 -0.16 -17.26
N SER A 337 -1.94 -1.14 -17.94
CA SER A 337 -1.53 -2.55 -17.84
C SER A 337 -0.16 -2.82 -18.47
N ARG A 338 0.36 -2.00 -19.39
CA ARG A 338 1.69 -2.18 -19.99
C ARG A 338 2.80 -2.20 -18.94
N VAL A 339 2.64 -1.44 -17.84
CA VAL A 339 3.59 -1.45 -16.71
C VAL A 339 3.78 -2.86 -16.17
N LEU A 340 2.71 -3.67 -16.09
CA LEU A 340 2.79 -5.06 -15.68
C LEU A 340 3.60 -5.91 -16.67
N GLY A 341 3.49 -5.63 -17.98
CA GLY A 341 4.29 -6.31 -18.99
C GLY A 341 5.79 -6.03 -18.84
N TYR A 342 6.16 -4.78 -18.63
CA TYR A 342 7.55 -4.40 -18.36
C TYR A 342 8.07 -4.97 -17.04
N ALA A 343 7.23 -4.99 -16.00
CA ALA A 343 7.56 -5.58 -14.71
C ALA A 343 7.86 -7.09 -14.82
N ILE A 344 7.05 -7.83 -15.58
CA ILE A 344 7.27 -9.26 -15.86
C ILE A 344 8.60 -9.45 -16.64
N ALA A 345 8.89 -8.60 -17.61
CA ALA A 345 10.16 -8.64 -18.36
C ALA A 345 11.36 -8.37 -17.44
N ALA A 346 11.30 -7.32 -16.62
CA ALA A 346 12.36 -6.98 -15.67
C ALA A 346 12.60 -8.09 -14.64
N ARG A 347 11.53 -8.72 -14.16
CA ARG A 347 11.65 -9.84 -13.22
C ARG A 347 12.31 -11.06 -13.86
N LYS A 348 11.92 -11.40 -15.07
CA LYS A 348 12.52 -12.51 -15.84
C LYS A 348 14.02 -12.33 -16.10
N GLU A 349 14.48 -11.08 -16.30
CA GLU A 349 15.91 -10.79 -16.45
C GLU A 349 16.68 -11.03 -15.14
N ARG A 350 16.11 -10.64 -14.00
CA ARG A 350 16.74 -10.77 -12.68
C ARG A 350 16.68 -12.19 -12.14
N PHE A 351 15.58 -12.92 -12.40
CA PHE A 351 15.32 -14.27 -11.92
C PHE A 351 15.01 -15.22 -13.09
N PRO A 352 16.00 -15.55 -13.96
CA PRO A 352 15.76 -16.31 -15.18
C PRO A 352 15.32 -17.77 -14.97
N GLU A 353 15.58 -18.33 -13.79
CA GLU A 353 15.14 -19.69 -13.41
C GLU A 353 13.68 -19.73 -12.90
N GLU A 354 13.09 -18.59 -12.64
CA GLU A 354 11.70 -18.50 -12.16
C GLU A 354 10.72 -18.64 -13.34
N THR A 355 9.61 -19.35 -13.12
CA THR A 355 8.52 -19.41 -14.09
C THR A 355 7.76 -18.08 -14.08
N ALA A 356 7.97 -17.26 -15.10
CA ALA A 356 7.30 -15.98 -15.22
C ALA A 356 5.77 -16.15 -15.34
N TYR A 357 5.02 -15.21 -14.75
CA TYR A 357 3.57 -15.17 -14.90
C TYR A 357 3.16 -14.75 -16.32
N GLU A 358 2.16 -15.43 -16.88
CA GLU A 358 1.59 -15.13 -18.20
C GLU A 358 0.28 -14.34 -18.04
N TYR A 359 0.34 -13.03 -18.21
CA TYR A 359 -0.85 -12.19 -18.17
C TYR A 359 -1.71 -12.37 -19.43
N LYS A 360 -2.90 -12.96 -19.28
CA LYS A 360 -3.76 -13.40 -20.38
C LYS A 360 -4.14 -12.29 -21.39
N PRO A 361 -4.41 -11.03 -20.98
CA PRO A 361 -4.67 -9.96 -21.94
C PRO A 361 -3.52 -9.69 -22.90
N PHE A 362 -2.27 -9.97 -22.53
CA PHE A 362 -1.11 -9.82 -23.42
C PHE A 362 -0.94 -11.01 -24.36
N THR A 363 -1.05 -12.23 -23.83
CA THR A 363 -0.93 -13.45 -24.65
C THR A 363 -2.01 -13.53 -25.70
N LYS A 364 -3.25 -13.17 -25.38
CA LYS A 364 -4.38 -13.09 -26.33
C LYS A 364 -4.15 -12.08 -27.48
N ARG A 365 -3.29 -11.08 -27.28
CA ARG A 365 -2.95 -10.05 -28.27
C ARG A 365 -1.55 -10.23 -28.87
N SER A 366 -0.84 -11.29 -28.51
CA SER A 366 0.55 -11.57 -28.91
C SER A 366 1.50 -10.39 -28.61
N LEU A 367 1.29 -9.70 -27.49
CA LEU A 367 2.17 -8.61 -27.05
C LEU A 367 3.38 -9.19 -26.34
N SER A 368 4.54 -8.60 -26.63
CA SER A 368 5.81 -8.90 -25.96
C SER A 368 6.40 -7.63 -25.35
N PHE A 369 7.09 -7.76 -24.23
CA PHE A 369 7.70 -6.65 -23.49
C PHE A 369 9.17 -6.95 -23.24
N VAL A 370 9.98 -5.89 -23.28
CA VAL A 370 11.40 -5.90 -22.92
C VAL A 370 11.61 -4.74 -21.93
N TRP A 371 12.42 -4.95 -20.91
CA TRP A 371 12.77 -3.91 -19.96
C TRP A 371 14.07 -3.22 -20.40
N ASP A 372 13.94 -2.05 -21.04
CA ASP A 372 15.03 -1.26 -21.58
C ASP A 372 14.76 0.25 -21.37
N ASP A 373 15.62 1.11 -21.91
CA ASP A 373 15.47 2.56 -21.79
C ASP A 373 14.18 3.09 -22.45
N ALA A 374 13.70 2.44 -23.50
CA ALA A 374 12.44 2.82 -24.13
C ALA A 374 11.25 2.47 -23.23
N ALA A 375 11.29 1.33 -22.57
CA ALA A 375 10.29 0.92 -21.58
C ALA A 375 10.28 1.87 -20.35
N ARG A 376 11.46 2.28 -19.87
CA ARG A 376 11.58 3.28 -18.79
C ARG A 376 10.96 4.62 -19.18
N ALA A 377 11.17 5.06 -20.42
CA ALA A 377 10.56 6.27 -20.94
C ALA A 377 9.02 6.14 -21.09
N ASP A 378 8.52 4.96 -21.48
CA ASP A 378 7.09 4.70 -21.64
C ASP A 378 6.32 4.73 -20.32
N ILE A 379 6.95 4.35 -19.21
CA ILE A 379 6.33 4.38 -17.89
C ILE A 379 6.61 5.65 -17.08
N HIS A 380 7.14 6.69 -17.70
CA HIS A 380 7.59 7.92 -17.03
C HIS A 380 6.53 8.53 -16.10
N ASP A 381 5.30 8.65 -16.56
CA ASP A 381 4.17 9.23 -15.82
C ASP A 381 2.98 8.23 -15.65
N TYR A 382 3.26 6.93 -15.59
CA TYR A 382 2.22 5.87 -15.57
C TYR A 382 1.23 6.02 -14.42
N ASN A 383 1.69 6.56 -13.29
CA ASN A 383 0.89 6.74 -12.08
C ASN A 383 -0.22 7.78 -12.23
N ARG A 384 -0.18 8.61 -13.29
CA ARG A 384 -1.28 9.52 -13.64
C ARG A 384 -2.54 8.78 -14.11
N ASP A 385 -2.39 7.52 -14.51
CA ASP A 385 -3.50 6.64 -14.86
C ASP A 385 -4.02 5.83 -13.65
N ASP A 386 -3.52 6.08 -12.44
CA ASP A 386 -4.02 5.42 -11.22
C ASP A 386 -5.36 5.98 -10.77
N LEU A 387 -6.21 5.12 -10.21
CA LEU A 387 -7.57 5.49 -9.78
C LEU A 387 -7.55 6.38 -8.54
N SER A 388 -6.79 6.00 -7.54
CA SER A 388 -6.57 6.76 -6.31
C SER A 388 -5.59 6.05 -5.40
N ILE A 389 -4.89 6.80 -4.61
CA ILE A 389 -4.18 6.36 -3.41
C ILE A 389 -4.70 7.15 -2.24
#